data_5ad6b8563257df840f9b49ef9e4122da
#
_entry.id   5ad6b8563257df840f9b49ef9e4122da
#
_cell.length_a   1.000
_cell.length_b   1.000
_cell.length_c   1.000
_cell.angle_alpha   90.00
_cell.angle_beta   90.00
_cell.angle_gamma   90.00
#
_symmetry.space_group_name_H-M   'P 1'
#
loop_
_entity.id
_entity.type
_entity.pdbx_description
1 polymer ?
#
loop_
_entity_poly.entity_id
_entity_poly.type
_entity_poly.pdbx_seq_one_letter_code
_entity_poly.pdbx_strand_id
1 'polypeptide(L)'
;MATRGYQSYRGRNHGKLALVIVLVLILLAAVGYLVAQEYMVYDDEGHRHLELPFLKKGQTEQPQQPEDTTPDDVNLIIDEPERPLLKELHARQLPDTVLTEDVSAVLAEHPEAVVIPVKLRDGTVTYDTQTAARDTVTTGGPETLTSLKTLLSGDTWTVARIACFADMDFANAQPDQAGLLRTGDGWLWYDDDAACWLDPGKAAAREYLVQLCKECAELGFDEILLDYCTYPVHGRLDRIDYGSVTNLTDTLSVFVEGVREALPKTTALSVLVRDQVTTDANDGGVTLALLTEHFDRI
;
A
#
# COMPACT_ATOMS: atom_id res chain seq x y z
N MET A 1 -41.58 46.76 -37.21
CA MET A 1 -41.23 45.76 -36.19
C MET A 1 -39.74 45.86 -35.96
N ALA A 2 -39.33 46.41 -34.81
CA ALA A 2 -37.94 46.69 -34.50
C ALA A 2 -37.35 45.52 -33.69
N THR A 3 -36.28 44.88 -34.19
CA THR A 3 -35.51 43.84 -33.53
C THR A 3 -34.56 44.48 -32.52
N ARG A 4 -34.77 44.23 -31.22
CA ARG A 4 -33.88 44.62 -30.14
C ARG A 4 -32.62 43.75 -30.17
N GLY A 5 -31.47 44.33 -30.48
CA GLY A 5 -30.18 43.70 -30.37
C GLY A 5 -29.76 43.52 -28.89
N TYR A 6 -29.28 42.32 -28.59
CA TYR A 6 -28.71 41.94 -27.31
C TYR A 6 -27.30 42.57 -27.17
N GLN A 7 -27.10 43.51 -26.26
CA GLN A 7 -25.79 44.03 -25.95
C GLN A 7 -25.14 43.14 -24.87
N SER A 8 -24.09 42.40 -25.27
CA SER A 8 -23.24 41.63 -24.39
C SER A 8 -22.33 42.60 -23.60
N TYR A 9 -22.58 42.70 -22.31
CA TYR A 9 -21.77 43.50 -21.38
C TYR A 9 -20.50 42.69 -20.99
N ARG A 10 -19.42 42.83 -21.73
CA ARG A 10 -18.12 42.27 -21.41
C ARG A 10 -17.27 43.31 -20.66
N GLY A 11 -17.66 43.64 -19.42
CA GLY A 11 -16.86 44.43 -18.52
C GLY A 11 -15.66 43.63 -18.00
N ARG A 12 -14.45 43.97 -18.42
CA ARG A 12 -13.22 43.48 -17.81
C ARG A 12 -13.15 44.00 -16.36
N ASN A 13 -13.48 43.14 -15.38
CA ASN A 13 -13.43 43.47 -13.96
C ASN A 13 -11.96 43.45 -13.51
N HIS A 14 -11.25 44.58 -13.68
CA HIS A 14 -9.85 44.77 -13.27
C HIS A 14 -9.63 44.46 -11.78
N GLY A 15 -10.63 44.68 -10.92
CA GLY A 15 -10.58 44.34 -9.50
C GLY A 15 -10.53 42.84 -9.24
N LYS A 16 -11.29 42.03 -9.98
CA LYS A 16 -11.21 40.54 -9.86
C LYS A 16 -9.87 40.01 -10.37
N LEU A 17 -9.33 40.59 -11.44
CA LEU A 17 -8.02 40.21 -11.95
C LEU A 17 -6.90 40.57 -10.96
N ALA A 18 -6.94 41.75 -10.35
CA ALA A 18 -6.00 42.18 -9.33
C ALA A 18 -6.05 41.25 -8.09
N LEU A 19 -7.25 40.83 -7.65
CA LEU A 19 -7.43 39.94 -6.53
C LEU A 19 -6.84 38.53 -6.83
N VAL A 20 -7.05 38.01 -8.03
CA VAL A 20 -6.46 36.72 -8.47
C VAL A 20 -4.94 36.81 -8.49
N ILE A 21 -4.35 37.91 -8.99
CA ILE A 21 -2.89 38.12 -9.02
C ILE A 21 -2.34 38.10 -7.60
N VAL A 22 -2.99 38.82 -6.67
CA VAL A 22 -2.56 38.86 -5.25
C VAL A 22 -2.62 37.50 -4.62
N LEU A 23 -3.69 36.72 -4.85
CA LEU A 23 -3.82 35.34 -4.34
C LEU A 23 -2.73 34.41 -4.89
N VAL A 24 -2.42 34.51 -6.19
CA VAL A 24 -1.33 33.74 -6.81
C VAL A 24 0.03 34.12 -6.21
N LEU A 25 0.29 35.40 -5.96
CA LEU A 25 1.53 35.83 -5.32
C LEU A 25 1.66 35.32 -3.88
N ILE A 26 0.57 35.33 -3.11
CA ILE A 26 0.55 34.75 -1.75
C ILE A 26 0.81 33.25 -1.80
N LEU A 27 0.19 32.54 -2.74
CA LEU A 27 0.42 31.10 -2.92
C LEU A 27 1.88 30.79 -3.28
N LEU A 28 2.46 31.54 -4.22
CA LEU A 28 3.88 31.39 -4.59
C LEU A 28 4.82 31.70 -3.43
N ALA A 29 4.50 32.71 -2.61
CA ALA A 29 5.28 33.03 -1.42
C ALA A 29 5.18 31.93 -0.36
N ALA A 30 3.99 31.31 -0.18
CA ALA A 30 3.80 30.20 0.75
C ALA A 30 4.54 28.94 0.30
N VAL A 31 4.46 28.59 -0.99
CA VAL A 31 5.22 27.47 -1.57
C VAL A 31 6.73 27.72 -1.47
N GLY A 32 7.19 28.92 -1.81
CA GLY A 32 8.60 29.31 -1.66
C GLY A 32 9.10 29.22 -0.21
N TYR A 33 8.26 29.57 0.75
CA TYR A 33 8.58 29.45 2.17
C TYR A 33 8.70 27.98 2.61
N LEU A 34 7.78 27.10 2.19
CA LEU A 34 7.83 25.68 2.49
C LEU A 34 9.07 25.00 1.89
N VAL A 35 9.39 25.33 0.63
CA VAL A 35 10.61 24.83 -0.04
C VAL A 35 11.86 25.36 0.68
N ALA A 36 11.89 26.64 1.07
CA ALA A 36 13.03 27.19 1.79
C ALA A 36 13.24 26.55 3.18
N GLN A 37 12.19 26.06 3.84
CA GLN A 37 12.32 25.32 5.11
C GLN A 37 13.03 23.98 4.94
N GLU A 38 12.84 23.29 3.82
CA GLU A 38 13.45 21.99 3.53
C GLU A 38 14.96 22.09 3.24
N TYR A 39 15.44 23.25 2.79
CA TYR A 39 16.84 23.51 2.47
C TYR A 39 17.57 24.43 3.50
N MET A 40 16.98 24.62 4.69
CA MET A 40 17.62 25.35 5.78
C MET A 40 18.50 24.40 6.60
N VAL A 41 19.81 24.64 6.53
CA VAL A 41 20.80 23.92 7.33
C VAL A 41 21.30 24.83 8.46
N TYR A 42 21.49 24.27 9.66
CA TYR A 42 22.09 24.95 10.79
C TYR A 42 23.55 24.56 10.89
N ASP A 43 24.46 25.52 11.02
CA ASP A 43 25.86 25.26 11.34
C ASP A 43 26.07 25.01 12.84
N ASP A 44 27.24 24.53 13.22
CA ASP A 44 27.59 24.18 14.61
C ASP A 44 27.57 25.41 15.56
N GLU A 45 27.49 26.62 15.03
CA GLU A 45 27.38 27.88 15.78
C GLU A 45 25.92 28.41 15.87
N GLY A 46 24.96 27.69 15.27
CA GLY A 46 23.52 28.00 15.33
C GLY A 46 23.04 29.05 14.31
N HIS A 47 23.84 29.38 13.33
CA HIS A 47 23.44 30.29 12.23
C HIS A 47 22.71 29.55 11.14
N ARG A 48 21.68 30.18 10.57
CA ARG A 48 20.85 29.62 9.49
C ARG A 48 21.43 30.03 8.14
N HIS A 49 21.69 29.03 7.26
CA HIS A 49 22.02 29.32 5.87
C HIS A 49 21.22 28.40 4.93
N LEU A 50 20.99 28.87 3.69
CA LEU A 50 20.21 28.18 2.68
C LEU A 50 21.17 27.49 1.70
N GLU A 51 21.19 26.17 1.66
CA GLU A 51 21.95 25.40 0.67
C GLU A 51 21.04 24.99 -0.52
N LEU A 52 21.25 25.58 -1.68
CA LEU A 52 20.55 25.25 -2.92
C LEU A 52 21.46 24.36 -3.79
N PRO A 53 21.08 23.09 -4.06
CA PRO A 53 21.95 22.10 -4.73
C PRO A 53 22.35 22.46 -6.16
N PHE A 54 21.67 23.41 -6.81
CA PHE A 54 21.93 23.83 -8.19
C PHE A 54 22.75 25.12 -8.31
N LEU A 55 23.24 25.71 -7.20
CA LEU A 55 24.05 26.94 -7.20
C LEU A 55 25.54 26.72 -6.87
N LYS A 56 26.03 25.48 -6.77
CA LYS A 56 27.46 25.23 -6.61
C LYS A 56 28.21 25.52 -7.92
N LYS A 57 28.72 26.73 -7.99
CA LYS A 57 29.67 27.14 -9.04
C LYS A 57 31.04 26.55 -8.70
N GLY A 58 31.63 25.82 -9.68
CA GLY A 58 32.90 25.12 -9.50
C GLY A 58 34.02 26.01 -8.94
N GLN A 59 34.69 25.51 -7.93
CA GLN A 59 36.00 26.00 -7.50
C GLN A 59 37.07 25.03 -7.96
N THR A 60 38.05 25.62 -8.66
CA THR A 60 39.25 25.00 -9.22
C THR A 60 40.15 24.51 -8.08
N GLU A 61 40.53 23.26 -8.13
CA GLU A 61 41.49 22.65 -7.21
C GLU A 61 42.88 23.24 -7.38
N GLN A 62 43.48 23.71 -6.29
CA GLN A 62 44.93 23.88 -6.15
C GLN A 62 45.47 22.73 -5.29
N PRO A 63 46.65 22.16 -5.64
CA PRO A 63 47.19 21.00 -4.92
C PRO A 63 47.76 21.43 -3.56
N GLN A 64 47.26 20.83 -2.49
CA GLN A 64 47.84 20.90 -1.17
C GLN A 64 48.62 19.61 -0.80
N GLN A 65 49.74 19.83 -0.18
CA GLN A 65 50.70 18.88 0.37
C GLN A 65 50.09 18.00 1.48
N PRO A 66 50.63 16.80 1.76
CA PRO A 66 50.02 15.84 2.68
C PRO A 66 50.24 16.26 4.14
N GLU A 67 49.16 16.46 4.88
CA GLU A 67 49.15 16.49 6.35
C GLU A 67 48.35 15.33 6.92
N ASP A 68 48.97 14.70 7.85
CA ASP A 68 48.66 13.76 8.88
C ASP A 68 47.22 13.21 8.95
N THR A 69 47.13 11.90 8.78
CA THR A 69 45.94 11.06 8.91
C THR A 69 45.57 10.88 10.38
N THR A 70 44.46 11.49 10.78
CA THR A 70 43.62 10.93 11.84
C THR A 70 42.51 10.08 11.22
N PRO A 71 42.25 8.86 11.67
CA PRO A 71 41.25 8.00 11.11
C PRO A 71 39.87 8.26 11.77
N ASP A 72 39.12 9.19 11.29
CA ASP A 72 37.71 9.39 11.71
C ASP A 72 36.84 9.92 10.58
N ASP A 73 36.74 9.17 9.50
CA ASP A 73 35.58 9.17 8.61
C ASP A 73 35.30 7.73 8.18
N VAL A 74 34.78 6.97 9.13
CA VAL A 74 34.09 5.73 8.79
C VAL A 74 32.78 6.16 8.17
N ASN A 75 32.77 6.28 6.83
CA ASN A 75 31.55 6.27 6.06
C ASN A 75 30.90 4.91 6.35
N LEU A 76 30.06 4.86 7.37
CA LEU A 76 29.15 3.75 7.58
C LEU A 76 28.20 3.74 6.38
N ILE A 77 28.60 3.03 5.32
CA ILE A 77 27.65 2.51 4.36
C ILE A 77 26.80 1.56 5.19
N ILE A 78 25.69 2.03 5.70
CA ILE A 78 24.65 1.16 6.21
C ILE A 78 24.14 0.46 4.95
N ASP A 79 24.68 -0.73 4.67
CA ASP A 79 24.07 -1.62 3.69
C ASP A 79 22.60 -1.77 4.13
N GLU A 80 21.70 -1.22 3.33
CA GLU A 80 20.28 -1.51 3.52
C GLU A 80 20.14 -3.04 3.50
N PRO A 81 19.47 -3.64 4.47
CA PRO A 81 19.33 -5.08 4.52
C PRO A 81 18.76 -5.56 3.19
N GLU A 82 19.48 -6.46 2.53
CA GLU A 82 19.00 -7.12 1.32
C GLU A 82 17.74 -7.93 1.68
N ARG A 83 16.84 -8.10 0.69
CA ARG A 83 15.68 -8.98 0.86
C ARG A 83 16.16 -10.36 1.27
N PRO A 84 15.48 -11.03 2.21
CA PRO A 84 15.88 -12.36 2.63
C PRO A 84 15.83 -13.31 1.42
N LEU A 85 16.89 -14.08 1.21
CA LEU A 85 16.87 -15.21 0.29
C LEU A 85 15.91 -16.26 0.85
N LEU A 86 14.72 -16.34 0.26
CA LEU A 86 13.70 -17.27 0.70
C LEU A 86 14.13 -18.71 0.34
N LYS A 87 14.31 -19.52 1.39
CA LYS A 87 14.46 -20.96 1.26
C LYS A 87 13.07 -21.59 1.10
N GLU A 88 13.02 -22.81 0.60
CA GLU A 88 11.81 -23.62 0.73
C GLU A 88 11.45 -23.77 2.21
N LEU A 89 10.21 -23.45 2.57
CA LEU A 89 9.71 -23.47 3.94
C LEU A 89 8.54 -24.46 4.04
N HIS A 90 8.58 -25.32 5.05
CA HIS A 90 7.42 -26.15 5.41
C HIS A 90 6.53 -25.37 6.40
N ALA A 91 5.67 -24.50 5.84
CA ALA A 91 4.79 -23.69 6.65
C ALA A 91 3.51 -24.41 7.04
N ARG A 92 3.17 -24.39 8.32
CA ARG A 92 1.89 -24.88 8.83
C ARG A 92 0.85 -23.78 8.75
N GLN A 93 -0.25 -24.02 8.04
CA GLN A 93 -1.40 -23.12 8.08
C GLN A 93 -2.16 -23.28 9.38
N LEU A 94 -2.36 -22.17 10.10
CA LEU A 94 -3.14 -22.13 11.32
C LEU A 94 -4.63 -21.91 11.01
N PRO A 95 -5.54 -22.33 11.91
CA PRO A 95 -6.97 -22.10 11.75
C PRO A 95 -7.33 -20.61 11.86
N ASP A 96 -8.44 -20.20 11.28
CA ASP A 96 -8.93 -18.82 11.31
C ASP A 96 -9.25 -18.34 12.73
N THR A 97 -9.47 -19.26 13.67
CA THR A 97 -9.76 -19.01 15.09
C THR A 97 -8.51 -18.94 15.97
N VAL A 98 -7.31 -19.15 15.44
CA VAL A 98 -6.08 -19.32 16.22
C VAL A 98 -5.82 -18.22 17.24
N LEU A 99 -6.17 -16.97 16.90
CA LEU A 99 -5.91 -15.83 17.79
C LEU A 99 -6.91 -15.75 18.98
N THR A 100 -7.99 -16.50 18.93
CA THR A 100 -8.97 -16.64 20.04
C THR A 100 -8.74 -17.88 20.90
N GLU A 101 -7.73 -18.70 20.53
CA GLU A 101 -7.36 -19.93 21.21
C GLU A 101 -6.04 -19.75 22.02
N ASP A 102 -5.62 -20.78 22.71
CA ASP A 102 -4.31 -20.80 23.39
C ASP A 102 -3.19 -21.01 22.39
N VAL A 103 -2.53 -19.93 21.97
CA VAL A 103 -1.42 -19.93 21.01
C VAL A 103 -0.15 -20.62 21.54
N SER A 104 -0.05 -20.87 22.85
CA SER A 104 1.11 -21.54 23.47
C SER A 104 1.28 -22.96 22.96
N ALA A 105 0.21 -23.63 22.59
CA ALA A 105 0.24 -24.97 22.00
C ALA A 105 0.95 -24.97 20.63
N VAL A 106 0.74 -23.93 19.81
CA VAL A 106 1.40 -23.77 18.51
C VAL A 106 2.90 -23.58 18.71
N LEU A 107 3.29 -22.70 19.64
CA LEU A 107 4.70 -22.42 19.93
C LEU A 107 5.46 -23.62 20.52
N ALA A 108 4.77 -24.43 21.32
CA ALA A 108 5.38 -25.64 21.92
C ALA A 108 5.77 -26.69 20.88
N GLU A 109 5.20 -26.69 19.69
CA GLU A 109 5.55 -27.61 18.60
C GLU A 109 6.78 -27.15 17.80
N HIS A 110 7.28 -25.94 18.00
CA HIS A 110 8.44 -25.32 17.31
C HIS A 110 8.37 -25.50 15.78
N PRO A 111 7.29 -25.06 15.12
CA PRO A 111 7.19 -25.17 13.66
C PRO A 111 8.25 -24.30 12.99
N GLU A 112 8.77 -24.72 11.83
CA GLU A 112 9.72 -23.94 11.03
C GLU A 112 9.08 -22.63 10.58
N ALA A 113 7.84 -22.71 10.11
CA ALA A 113 7.04 -21.56 9.69
C ALA A 113 5.56 -21.76 9.99
N VAL A 114 4.84 -20.64 10.20
CA VAL A 114 3.38 -20.66 10.37
C VAL A 114 2.73 -19.61 9.47
N VAL A 115 1.62 -19.99 8.84
CA VAL A 115 0.74 -19.07 8.11
C VAL A 115 -0.43 -18.71 9.01
N ILE A 116 -0.51 -17.44 9.39
CA ILE A 116 -1.53 -16.89 10.26
C ILE A 116 -2.56 -16.15 9.38
N PRO A 117 -3.82 -16.57 9.34
CA PRO A 117 -4.85 -15.86 8.61
C PRO A 117 -5.23 -14.58 9.37
N VAL A 118 -4.74 -13.43 8.91
CA VAL A 118 -4.97 -12.12 9.54
C VAL A 118 -6.14 -11.36 8.93
N LYS A 119 -6.49 -11.66 7.67
CA LYS A 119 -7.71 -11.18 7.04
C LYS A 119 -8.37 -12.29 6.24
N LEU A 120 -9.64 -12.53 6.52
CA LEU A 120 -10.44 -13.60 5.92
C LEU A 120 -11.19 -13.12 4.66
N ARG A 121 -11.70 -14.09 3.88
CA ARG A 121 -12.47 -13.86 2.65
C ARG A 121 -13.79 -13.09 2.89
N ASP A 122 -14.38 -13.20 4.06
CA ASP A 122 -15.60 -12.47 4.43
C ASP A 122 -15.34 -11.01 4.80
N GLY A 123 -14.07 -10.61 4.92
CA GLY A 123 -13.64 -9.26 5.29
C GLY A 123 -13.20 -9.14 6.75
N THR A 124 -13.43 -10.17 7.58
CA THR A 124 -13.02 -10.18 8.98
C THR A 124 -11.50 -10.05 9.11
N VAL A 125 -11.03 -9.07 9.88
CA VAL A 125 -9.65 -8.97 10.37
C VAL A 125 -9.58 -9.69 11.71
N THR A 126 -8.80 -10.76 11.80
CA THR A 126 -8.83 -11.70 12.93
C THR A 126 -8.24 -11.15 14.23
N TYR A 127 -7.60 -10.00 14.19
CA TYR A 127 -7.00 -9.31 15.34
C TYR A 127 -7.54 -7.90 15.50
N ASP A 128 -7.28 -7.28 16.66
CA ASP A 128 -7.64 -5.89 16.94
C ASP A 128 -6.70 -4.93 16.17
N THR A 129 -7.01 -4.72 14.87
CA THR A 129 -6.25 -3.82 13.99
C THR A 129 -6.33 -2.37 14.47
N GLN A 130 -5.27 -1.62 14.26
CA GLN A 130 -5.22 -0.18 14.54
C GLN A 130 -5.32 0.67 13.26
N THR A 131 -5.56 0.05 12.11
CA THR A 131 -5.81 0.79 10.85
C THR A 131 -7.13 1.56 10.91
N ALA A 132 -7.29 2.51 9.99
CA ALA A 132 -8.52 3.31 9.87
C ALA A 132 -9.77 2.45 9.52
N ALA A 133 -9.57 1.23 9.02
CA ALA A 133 -10.66 0.32 8.70
C ALA A 133 -11.29 -0.35 9.93
N ARG A 134 -10.69 -0.25 11.12
CA ARG A 134 -11.15 -0.86 12.36
C ARG A 134 -12.64 -0.65 12.65
N ASP A 135 -13.14 0.55 12.41
CA ASP A 135 -14.54 0.90 12.66
C ASP A 135 -15.47 0.52 11.48
N THR A 136 -14.91 -0.06 10.41
CA THR A 136 -15.62 -0.35 9.16
C THR A 136 -15.81 -1.84 8.94
N VAL A 137 -14.88 -2.66 9.41
CA VAL A 137 -14.89 -4.13 9.22
C VAL A 137 -15.01 -4.84 10.56
N THR A 138 -15.39 -6.12 10.52
CA THR A 138 -15.35 -7.00 11.69
C THR A 138 -13.91 -7.23 12.11
N THR A 139 -13.60 -7.03 13.39
CA THR A 139 -12.24 -7.23 13.93
C THR A 139 -12.26 -8.14 15.16
N GLY A 140 -11.11 -8.76 15.43
CA GLY A 140 -10.88 -9.43 16.71
C GLY A 140 -10.89 -8.45 17.88
N GLY A 141 -11.08 -8.94 19.09
CA GLY A 141 -11.00 -8.15 20.31
C GLY A 141 -9.54 -7.85 20.75
N PRO A 142 -9.34 -7.02 21.78
CA PRO A 142 -8.00 -6.63 22.25
C PRO A 142 -7.09 -7.81 22.63
N GLU A 143 -7.68 -8.93 23.08
CA GLU A 143 -6.98 -10.17 23.42
C GLU A 143 -6.31 -10.80 22.18
N THR A 144 -6.93 -10.70 21.00
CA THR A 144 -6.39 -11.30 19.77
C THR A 144 -5.10 -10.63 19.33
N LEU A 145 -4.95 -9.32 19.54
CA LEU A 145 -3.68 -8.62 19.29
C LEU A 145 -2.58 -9.09 20.25
N THR A 146 -2.93 -9.42 21.48
CA THR A 146 -1.98 -9.98 22.46
C THR A 146 -1.55 -11.38 22.05
N SER A 147 -2.49 -12.24 21.63
CA SER A 147 -2.20 -13.57 21.10
C SER A 147 -1.30 -13.50 19.86
N LEU A 148 -1.60 -12.58 18.95
CA LEU A 148 -0.79 -12.35 17.74
C LEU A 148 0.65 -11.95 18.10
N LYS A 149 0.84 -10.96 18.97
CA LYS A 149 2.18 -10.55 19.42
C LYS A 149 2.95 -11.69 20.11
N THR A 150 2.25 -12.58 20.80
CA THR A 150 2.86 -13.75 21.40
C THR A 150 3.38 -14.72 20.34
N LEU A 151 2.59 -14.97 19.27
CA LEU A 151 3.05 -15.79 18.13
C LEU A 151 4.25 -15.18 17.40
N LEU A 152 4.28 -13.85 17.27
CA LEU A 152 5.37 -13.12 16.59
C LEU A 152 6.64 -12.98 17.42
N SER A 153 6.61 -13.29 18.72
CA SER A 153 7.78 -13.11 19.62
C SER A 153 8.79 -14.25 19.56
N GLY A 154 8.53 -15.33 18.81
CA GLY A 154 9.39 -16.51 18.68
C GLY A 154 10.36 -16.42 17.51
N ASP A 155 11.15 -17.49 17.32
CA ASP A 155 12.09 -17.64 16.20
C ASP A 155 11.43 -18.31 14.96
N THR A 156 10.14 -18.61 15.02
CA THR A 156 9.35 -19.22 13.95
C THR A 156 9.13 -18.19 12.84
N TRP A 157 9.36 -18.56 11.57
CA TRP A 157 9.02 -17.72 10.44
C TRP A 157 7.50 -17.52 10.36
N THR A 158 7.07 -16.26 10.35
CA THR A 158 5.65 -15.91 10.44
C THR A 158 5.16 -15.28 9.16
N VAL A 159 4.07 -15.84 8.61
CA VAL A 159 3.45 -15.41 7.36
C VAL A 159 2.06 -14.86 7.64
N ALA A 160 1.83 -13.59 7.35
CA ALA A 160 0.50 -12.97 7.41
C ALA A 160 -0.29 -13.28 6.14
N ARG A 161 -1.31 -14.12 6.21
CA ARG A 161 -2.20 -14.37 5.08
C ARG A 161 -3.33 -13.35 5.06
N ILE A 162 -3.42 -12.61 3.94
CA ILE A 162 -4.40 -11.55 3.71
C ILE A 162 -5.24 -11.89 2.48
N ALA A 163 -6.53 -12.17 2.66
CA ALA A 163 -7.48 -12.24 1.56
C ALA A 163 -7.70 -10.81 1.02
N CYS A 164 -7.17 -10.50 -0.16
CA CYS A 164 -7.17 -9.14 -0.67
C CYS A 164 -8.56 -8.67 -1.12
N PHE A 165 -8.94 -8.98 -2.35
CA PHE A 165 -10.13 -8.39 -2.96
C PHE A 165 -11.43 -9.16 -2.70
N ALA A 166 -11.38 -10.40 -2.22
CA ALA A 166 -12.56 -11.06 -1.66
C ALA A 166 -12.80 -10.49 -0.25
N ASP A 167 -13.87 -9.68 -0.10
CA ASP A 167 -14.16 -8.96 1.14
C ASP A 167 -15.62 -8.50 1.16
N MET A 168 -16.41 -9.08 2.04
CA MET A 168 -17.82 -8.70 2.19
C MET A 168 -17.99 -7.49 3.09
N ASP A 169 -17.21 -7.37 4.15
CA ASP A 169 -17.39 -6.34 5.17
C ASP A 169 -17.08 -4.95 4.60
N PHE A 170 -15.90 -4.76 4.05
CA PHE A 170 -15.51 -3.46 3.52
C PHE A 170 -16.29 -3.10 2.24
N ALA A 171 -16.59 -4.09 1.39
CA ALA A 171 -17.43 -3.86 0.19
C ALA A 171 -18.85 -3.39 0.57
N ASN A 172 -19.48 -4.00 1.57
CA ASN A 172 -20.80 -3.58 2.04
C ASN A 172 -20.79 -2.22 2.75
N ALA A 173 -19.73 -1.93 3.49
CA ALA A 173 -19.60 -0.66 4.19
C ALA A 173 -19.29 0.52 3.25
N GLN A 174 -18.58 0.26 2.14
CA GLN A 174 -18.08 1.26 1.19
C GLN A 174 -18.38 0.88 -0.27
N PRO A 175 -19.64 0.58 -0.66
CA PRO A 175 -19.94 0.01 -1.96
C PRO A 175 -19.48 0.89 -3.12
N ASP A 176 -19.71 2.20 -3.05
CA ASP A 176 -19.36 3.13 -4.13
C ASP A 176 -17.85 3.42 -4.19
N GLN A 177 -17.16 3.44 -3.05
CA GLN A 177 -15.76 3.81 -2.93
C GLN A 177 -14.81 2.63 -3.10
N ALA A 178 -15.23 1.41 -2.73
CA ALA A 178 -14.36 0.24 -2.68
C ALA A 178 -14.96 -1.03 -3.30
N GLY A 179 -16.29 -1.19 -3.28
CA GLY A 179 -16.94 -2.42 -3.73
C GLY A 179 -16.88 -2.61 -5.26
N LEU A 180 -16.76 -3.85 -5.72
CA LEU A 180 -16.94 -4.22 -7.11
C LEU A 180 -18.42 -4.19 -7.44
N LEU A 181 -18.82 -3.39 -8.43
CA LEU A 181 -20.21 -3.18 -8.77
C LEU A 181 -20.61 -4.00 -9.99
N ARG A 182 -21.91 -4.19 -10.18
CA ARG A 182 -22.46 -4.82 -11.39
C ARG A 182 -23.07 -3.80 -12.35
N THR A 183 -22.98 -4.14 -13.61
CA THR A 183 -23.54 -3.33 -14.70
C THR A 183 -25.06 -3.21 -14.59
N GLY A 184 -25.56 -2.02 -14.87
CA GLY A 184 -26.99 -1.74 -15.07
C GLY A 184 -27.72 -1.25 -13.84
N ASP A 185 -27.42 -1.71 -12.64
CA ASP A 185 -28.09 -1.28 -11.41
C ASP A 185 -27.17 -0.69 -10.33
N GLY A 186 -25.84 -0.83 -10.51
CA GLY A 186 -24.85 -0.28 -9.57
C GLY A 186 -24.81 -0.93 -8.19
N TRP A 187 -25.45 -2.11 -8.04
CA TRP A 187 -25.33 -2.88 -6.80
C TRP A 187 -24.01 -3.62 -6.75
N LEU A 188 -23.62 -4.06 -5.54
CA LEU A 188 -22.45 -4.91 -5.37
C LEU A 188 -22.56 -6.17 -6.22
N TRP A 189 -21.46 -6.51 -6.87
CA TRP A 189 -21.29 -7.80 -7.54
C TRP A 189 -20.90 -8.87 -6.50
N TYR A 190 -21.36 -10.08 -6.70
CA TYR A 190 -21.01 -11.24 -5.87
C TYR A 190 -20.79 -12.46 -6.75
N ASP A 191 -19.90 -13.31 -6.29
CA ASP A 191 -19.54 -14.56 -6.95
C ASP A 191 -20.57 -15.68 -6.70
N ASP A 192 -20.27 -16.90 -7.16
CA ASP A 192 -21.15 -18.07 -7.02
C ASP A 192 -21.33 -18.52 -5.57
N ASP A 193 -20.43 -18.13 -4.66
CA ASP A 193 -20.51 -18.38 -3.23
C ASP A 193 -21.21 -17.24 -2.48
N ALA A 194 -21.81 -16.30 -3.20
CA ALA A 194 -22.45 -15.09 -2.67
C ALA A 194 -21.51 -14.16 -1.90
N ALA A 195 -20.21 -14.23 -2.13
CA ALA A 195 -19.22 -13.29 -1.56
C ALA A 195 -19.12 -12.03 -2.40
N CYS A 196 -19.16 -10.86 -1.74
CA CYS A 196 -18.85 -9.59 -2.38
C CYS A 196 -17.34 -9.41 -2.53
N TRP A 197 -16.97 -8.54 -3.46
CA TRP A 197 -15.58 -8.27 -3.78
C TRP A 197 -15.30 -6.76 -3.75
N LEU A 198 -14.07 -6.42 -3.42
CA LEU A 198 -13.52 -5.08 -3.62
C LEU A 198 -13.11 -4.93 -5.09
N ASP A 199 -13.16 -3.70 -5.57
CA ASP A 199 -12.70 -3.34 -6.91
C ASP A 199 -11.22 -2.89 -6.84
N PRO A 200 -10.27 -3.66 -7.40
CA PRO A 200 -8.88 -3.25 -7.48
C PRO A 200 -8.65 -1.91 -8.18
N GLY A 201 -9.58 -1.48 -9.04
CA GLY A 201 -9.56 -0.19 -9.71
C GLY A 201 -9.80 1.00 -8.79
N LYS A 202 -10.39 0.78 -7.61
CA LYS A 202 -10.75 1.84 -6.66
C LYS A 202 -9.65 2.09 -5.64
N ALA A 203 -9.29 3.37 -5.46
CA ALA A 203 -8.22 3.77 -4.54
C ALA A 203 -8.49 3.33 -3.10
N ALA A 204 -9.72 3.51 -2.60
CA ALA A 204 -10.08 3.15 -1.23
C ALA A 204 -9.88 1.65 -0.93
N ALA A 205 -10.16 0.76 -1.91
CA ALA A 205 -9.91 -0.67 -1.77
C ALA A 205 -8.41 -0.97 -1.64
N ARG A 206 -7.59 -0.38 -2.52
CA ARG A 206 -6.13 -0.55 -2.48
C ARG A 206 -5.50 0.03 -1.21
N GLU A 207 -5.85 1.25 -0.85
CA GLU A 207 -5.33 1.93 0.35
C GLU A 207 -5.62 1.15 1.62
N TYR A 208 -6.83 0.63 1.78
CA TYR A 208 -7.20 -0.24 2.91
C TYR A 208 -6.27 -1.45 3.02
N LEU A 209 -6.10 -2.18 1.91
CA LEU A 209 -5.27 -3.40 1.90
C LEU A 209 -3.78 -3.10 2.10
N VAL A 210 -3.27 -2.01 1.49
CA VAL A 210 -1.87 -1.56 1.69
C VAL A 210 -1.62 -1.19 3.15
N GLN A 211 -2.54 -0.48 3.80
CA GLN A 211 -2.41 -0.14 5.22
C GLN A 211 -2.39 -1.38 6.11
N LEU A 212 -3.22 -2.38 5.80
CA LEU A 212 -3.23 -3.63 6.55
C LEU A 212 -1.93 -4.43 6.37
N CYS A 213 -1.40 -4.51 5.15
CA CYS A 213 -0.10 -5.14 4.86
C CYS A 213 1.04 -4.44 5.63
N LYS A 214 1.04 -3.10 5.62
CA LYS A 214 2.01 -2.29 6.36
C LYS A 214 1.92 -2.55 7.87
N GLU A 215 0.72 -2.55 8.45
CA GLU A 215 0.52 -2.83 9.87
C GLU A 215 1.06 -4.23 10.24
N CYS A 216 0.79 -5.25 9.42
CA CYS A 216 1.33 -6.59 9.65
C CYS A 216 2.87 -6.60 9.66
N ALA A 217 3.52 -5.90 8.73
CA ALA A 217 4.98 -5.79 8.73
C ALA A 217 5.51 -5.04 9.96
N GLU A 218 4.84 -3.97 10.39
CA GLU A 218 5.18 -3.20 11.60
C GLU A 218 4.96 -4.01 12.89
N LEU A 219 4.02 -4.97 12.89
CA LEU A 219 3.83 -5.91 13.99
C LEU A 219 4.93 -6.98 14.09
N GLY A 220 5.72 -7.17 13.02
CA GLY A 220 6.88 -8.05 13.00
C GLY A 220 6.69 -9.34 12.22
N PHE A 221 5.74 -9.42 11.30
CA PHE A 221 5.67 -10.54 10.36
C PHE A 221 6.87 -10.56 9.42
N ASP A 222 7.40 -11.75 9.17
CA ASP A 222 8.52 -11.98 8.24
C ASP A 222 8.06 -11.93 6.77
N GLU A 223 6.82 -12.34 6.51
CA GLU A 223 6.27 -12.46 5.16
C GLU A 223 4.80 -12.06 5.11
N ILE A 224 4.41 -11.35 4.06
CA ILE A 224 3.02 -11.04 3.72
C ILE A 224 2.59 -11.92 2.55
N LEU A 225 1.58 -12.77 2.76
CA LEU A 225 0.99 -13.64 1.73
C LEU A 225 -0.33 -13.05 1.24
N LEU A 226 -0.34 -12.57 0.01
CA LEU A 226 -1.54 -12.07 -0.64
C LEU A 226 -2.34 -13.25 -1.21
N ASP A 227 -3.54 -13.47 -0.68
CA ASP A 227 -4.53 -14.39 -1.21
C ASP A 227 -5.66 -13.61 -1.88
N TYR A 228 -6.34 -14.15 -2.87
CA TYR A 228 -7.34 -13.42 -3.68
C TYR A 228 -6.83 -12.07 -4.24
N CYS A 229 -5.53 -12.01 -4.60
CA CYS A 229 -4.93 -10.86 -5.27
C CYS A 229 -5.21 -10.92 -6.78
N THR A 230 -6.48 -10.82 -7.14
CA THR A 230 -7.01 -11.02 -8.49
C THR A 230 -8.40 -10.39 -8.60
N TYR A 231 -8.85 -10.09 -9.79
CA TYR A 231 -10.28 -9.93 -10.04
C TYR A 231 -11.00 -11.29 -9.95
N PRO A 232 -12.33 -11.33 -9.76
CA PRO A 232 -13.07 -12.59 -9.78
C PRO A 232 -12.87 -13.34 -11.10
N VAL A 233 -12.76 -14.68 -11.01
CA VAL A 233 -12.64 -15.58 -12.16
C VAL A 233 -13.82 -16.56 -12.28
N HIS A 234 -14.74 -16.51 -11.32
CA HIS A 234 -15.95 -17.35 -11.27
C HIS A 234 -17.18 -16.50 -11.00
N GLY A 235 -18.35 -16.96 -11.47
CA GLY A 235 -19.60 -16.28 -11.36
C GLY A 235 -20.01 -15.53 -12.63
N ARG A 236 -20.91 -14.57 -12.49
CA ARG A 236 -21.42 -13.79 -13.60
C ARG A 236 -20.48 -12.65 -13.99
N LEU A 237 -19.30 -13.00 -14.54
CA LEU A 237 -18.26 -12.04 -14.94
C LEU A 237 -18.77 -11.01 -15.97
N ASP A 238 -19.72 -11.43 -16.84
CA ASP A 238 -20.39 -10.56 -17.80
C ASP A 238 -21.21 -9.42 -17.16
N ARG A 239 -21.41 -9.47 -15.85
CA ARG A 239 -22.13 -8.47 -15.07
C ARG A 239 -21.25 -7.54 -14.26
N ILE A 240 -19.94 -7.69 -14.29
CA ILE A 240 -19.03 -6.79 -13.59
C ILE A 240 -18.97 -5.44 -14.31
N ASP A 241 -19.08 -4.36 -13.55
CA ASP A 241 -18.79 -3.01 -14.00
C ASP A 241 -17.34 -2.64 -13.66
N TYR A 242 -16.46 -2.74 -14.62
CA TYR A 242 -15.06 -2.38 -14.47
C TYR A 242 -14.81 -0.86 -14.51
N GLY A 243 -15.86 -0.04 -14.66
CA GLY A 243 -15.73 1.42 -14.71
C GLY A 243 -14.76 1.90 -15.78
N SER A 244 -13.72 2.59 -15.38
CA SER A 244 -12.66 3.09 -16.28
C SER A 244 -11.47 2.14 -16.45
N VAL A 245 -11.49 0.96 -15.83
CA VAL A 245 -10.40 -0.02 -15.93
C VAL A 245 -10.40 -0.63 -17.33
N THR A 246 -9.28 -0.47 -18.05
CA THR A 246 -9.08 -1.00 -19.40
C THR A 246 -8.14 -2.20 -19.43
N ASN A 247 -7.32 -2.36 -18.39
CA ASN A 247 -6.39 -3.45 -18.23
C ASN A 247 -6.37 -3.90 -16.77
N LEU A 248 -6.79 -5.14 -16.51
CA LEU A 248 -6.88 -5.71 -15.17
C LEU A 248 -5.49 -5.93 -14.58
N THR A 249 -4.52 -6.38 -15.39
CA THR A 249 -3.14 -6.63 -14.95
C THR A 249 -2.46 -5.34 -14.49
N ASP A 250 -2.57 -4.25 -15.26
CA ASP A 250 -1.98 -2.96 -14.88
C ASP A 250 -2.58 -2.46 -13.55
N THR A 251 -3.87 -2.68 -13.34
CA THR A 251 -4.55 -2.31 -12.09
C THR A 251 -4.04 -3.11 -10.90
N LEU A 252 -3.81 -4.42 -11.07
CA LEU A 252 -3.22 -5.27 -10.05
C LEU A 252 -1.76 -4.89 -9.78
N SER A 253 -0.97 -4.55 -10.82
CA SER A 253 0.41 -4.07 -10.66
C SER A 253 0.47 -2.83 -9.77
N VAL A 254 -0.39 -1.84 -10.01
CA VAL A 254 -0.47 -0.63 -9.16
C VAL A 254 -0.72 -0.97 -7.68
N PHE A 255 -1.57 -1.95 -7.41
CA PHE A 255 -1.81 -2.41 -6.03
C PHE A 255 -0.57 -3.08 -5.43
N VAL A 256 0.03 -4.03 -6.15
CA VAL A 256 1.19 -4.79 -5.66
C VAL A 256 2.41 -3.89 -5.47
N GLU A 257 2.63 -2.93 -6.38
CA GLU A 257 3.66 -1.90 -6.24
C GLU A 257 3.43 -1.07 -4.97
N GLY A 258 2.20 -0.63 -4.72
CA GLY A 258 1.85 0.10 -3.50
C GLY A 258 2.09 -0.72 -2.23
N VAL A 259 1.84 -2.04 -2.25
CA VAL A 259 2.21 -2.93 -1.14
C VAL A 259 3.73 -2.99 -0.98
N ARG A 260 4.48 -3.17 -2.08
CA ARG A 260 5.96 -3.22 -2.03
C ARG A 260 6.57 -1.94 -1.47
N GLU A 261 6.09 -0.79 -1.87
CA GLU A 261 6.56 0.51 -1.38
C GLU A 261 6.27 0.70 0.12
N ALA A 262 5.17 0.13 0.61
CA ALA A 262 4.78 0.23 2.01
C ALA A 262 5.53 -0.75 2.94
N LEU A 263 6.10 -1.84 2.38
CA LEU A 263 6.78 -2.87 3.17
C LEU A 263 8.28 -2.55 3.34
N PRO A 264 8.85 -2.84 4.54
CA PRO A 264 10.30 -2.88 4.73
C PRO A 264 10.95 -3.87 3.74
N LYS A 265 12.17 -3.60 3.30
CA LYS A 265 12.93 -4.51 2.43
C LYS A 265 13.17 -5.89 3.04
N THR A 266 13.15 -5.98 4.35
CA THR A 266 13.31 -7.23 5.11
C THR A 266 12.07 -8.11 5.13
N THR A 267 10.89 -7.56 4.81
CA THR A 267 9.63 -8.31 4.77
C THR A 267 9.42 -8.90 3.39
N ALA A 268 9.29 -10.22 3.31
CA ALA A 268 9.00 -10.92 2.06
C ALA A 268 7.55 -10.67 1.63
N LEU A 269 7.31 -10.68 0.32
CA LEU A 269 5.97 -10.61 -0.27
C LEU A 269 5.74 -11.84 -1.14
N SER A 270 4.71 -12.59 -0.80
CA SER A 270 4.29 -13.79 -1.54
C SER A 270 2.85 -13.69 -1.99
N VAL A 271 2.47 -14.55 -2.92
CA VAL A 271 1.11 -14.62 -3.44
C VAL A 271 0.63 -16.06 -3.55
N LEU A 272 -0.63 -16.28 -3.19
CA LEU A 272 -1.30 -17.56 -3.41
C LEU A 272 -2.12 -17.50 -4.71
N VAL A 273 -1.67 -18.23 -5.70
CA VAL A 273 -2.36 -18.34 -6.99
C VAL A 273 -3.25 -19.60 -6.97
N ARG A 274 -4.54 -19.39 -7.21
CA ARG A 274 -5.55 -20.48 -7.16
C ARG A 274 -5.90 -21.01 -8.54
N ASP A 275 -5.76 -20.17 -9.56
CA ASP A 275 -6.14 -20.48 -10.93
C ASP A 275 -4.92 -20.65 -11.83
N GLN A 276 -5.12 -21.34 -12.95
CA GLN A 276 -4.03 -21.54 -13.89
C GLN A 276 -3.59 -20.21 -14.49
N VAL A 277 -2.30 -19.94 -14.39
CA VAL A 277 -1.67 -18.73 -14.96
C VAL A 277 -0.73 -19.16 -16.09
N THR A 278 -0.85 -18.47 -17.22
CA THR A 278 0.01 -18.66 -18.40
C THR A 278 0.75 -17.33 -18.69
N THR A 279 1.40 -17.27 -19.86
CA THR A 279 2.00 -16.00 -20.32
C THR A 279 0.99 -14.90 -20.58
N ASP A 280 -0.25 -15.28 -20.95
CA ASP A 280 -1.36 -14.35 -21.09
C ASP A 280 -2.08 -14.21 -19.75
N ALA A 281 -2.75 -13.07 -19.55
CA ALA A 281 -3.55 -12.86 -18.35
C ALA A 281 -4.71 -13.87 -18.28
N ASN A 282 -4.97 -14.41 -17.10
CA ASN A 282 -6.21 -15.12 -16.84
C ASN A 282 -7.39 -14.13 -16.74
N ASP A 283 -8.61 -14.63 -16.60
CA ASP A 283 -9.82 -13.80 -16.49
C ASP A 283 -9.76 -12.81 -15.31
N GLY A 284 -8.96 -13.12 -14.29
CA GLY A 284 -8.74 -12.26 -13.12
C GLY A 284 -7.62 -11.23 -13.29
N GLY A 285 -6.95 -11.17 -14.45
CA GLY A 285 -5.88 -10.21 -14.74
C GLY A 285 -4.49 -10.63 -14.26
N VAL A 286 -4.31 -11.84 -13.74
CA VAL A 286 -3.00 -12.32 -13.24
C VAL A 286 -2.19 -12.90 -14.39
N THR A 287 -0.93 -12.44 -14.54
CA THR A 287 0.03 -12.93 -15.54
C THR A 287 1.26 -13.50 -14.86
N LEU A 288 1.99 -14.37 -15.57
CA LEU A 288 3.28 -14.86 -15.08
C LEU A 288 4.29 -13.73 -14.87
N ALA A 289 4.28 -12.70 -15.74
CA ALA A 289 5.14 -11.53 -15.61
C ALA A 289 4.87 -10.79 -14.30
N LEU A 290 3.59 -10.47 -13.99
CA LEU A 290 3.19 -9.85 -12.73
C LEU A 290 3.70 -10.64 -11.52
N LEU A 291 3.56 -11.96 -11.57
CA LEU A 291 3.98 -12.83 -10.46
C LEU A 291 5.50 -12.83 -10.27
N THR A 292 6.26 -12.97 -11.34
CA THR A 292 7.74 -13.07 -11.25
C THR A 292 8.43 -11.74 -10.99
N GLU A 293 7.80 -10.62 -11.35
CA GLU A 293 8.37 -9.28 -11.17
C GLU A 293 8.21 -8.77 -9.74
N HIS A 294 7.07 -9.05 -9.12
CA HIS A 294 6.69 -8.38 -7.87
C HIS A 294 6.76 -9.28 -6.63
N PHE A 295 6.81 -10.59 -6.76
CA PHE A 295 6.74 -11.49 -5.61
C PHE A 295 8.04 -12.25 -5.38
N ASP A 296 8.36 -12.45 -4.11
CA ASP A 296 9.54 -13.24 -3.69
C ASP A 296 9.22 -14.73 -3.69
N ARG A 297 7.92 -15.11 -3.60
CA ARG A 297 7.42 -16.49 -3.60
C ARG A 297 6.01 -16.56 -4.21
N ILE A 298 5.72 -17.64 -4.95
CA ILE A 298 4.44 -17.92 -5.59
C ILE A 298 3.93 -19.27 -5.09
#